data_28ac7441e0f9d45052240192899630a7
#
_entry.id   28ac7441e0f9d45052240192899630a7
#
_cell.length_a   1.000
_cell.length_b   1.000
_cell.length_c   1.000
_cell.angle_alpha   90.00
_cell.angle_beta   90.00
_cell.angle_gamma   90.00
#
_symmetry.space_group_name_H-M   'P 1'
#
loop_
_entity.id
_entity.type
_entity.pdbx_description
1 polymer ?
#
loop_
_entity_poly.entity_id
_entity_poly.type
_entity_poly.pdbx_seq_one_letter_code
_entity_poly.pdbx_strand_id
1 'polypeptide(L)'
;MRLATFALEACILLLVVGAAVAQDRMPPVPKDKMTEAQKKAYEEVTAGPRGAGGAEGPFVPLLRSPELMSRLQKTGEYLRFHNTIGPKLTEFVILLTARQWTQQYEYDVHQVNGAKAGLKQETISAITEGRRPTGMAADEEIVYDFCSELRQNQGVSDATYARAVGKFGEQGVIDMTGLVGYYTTLAMIMNVARSPLPDGKKAPLAPFPH
;
A
#
# COMPACT_ATOMS: atom_id res chain seq x y z
N MET A 1 55.45 -51.80 -18.14
CA MET A 1 54.58 -51.24 -17.12
C MET A 1 54.28 -49.80 -17.52
N ARG A 2 53.10 -49.49 -18.06
CA ARG A 2 52.68 -48.15 -18.45
C ARG A 2 51.57 -47.75 -17.50
N LEU A 3 51.82 -46.72 -16.68
CA LEU A 3 50.86 -46.09 -15.78
C LEU A 3 49.97 -45.14 -16.61
N ALA A 4 48.69 -45.42 -16.65
CA ALA A 4 47.67 -44.52 -17.22
C ALA A 4 47.21 -43.55 -16.14
N THR A 5 47.47 -42.28 -16.34
CA THR A 5 46.94 -41.15 -15.53
C THR A 5 45.55 -40.80 -16.04
N PHE A 6 44.52 -41.04 -15.21
CA PHE A 6 43.16 -40.54 -15.43
C PHE A 6 43.08 -39.10 -14.95
N ALA A 7 42.90 -38.17 -15.84
CA ALA A 7 42.54 -36.80 -15.53
C ALA A 7 41.00 -36.72 -15.27
N LEU A 8 40.62 -36.35 -14.07
CA LEU A 8 39.25 -36.13 -13.64
C LEU A 8 38.89 -34.66 -13.90
N GLU A 9 38.21 -34.38 -15.02
CA GLU A 9 37.65 -33.05 -15.31
C GLU A 9 36.39 -32.83 -14.50
N ALA A 10 36.50 -32.02 -13.45
CA ALA A 10 35.36 -31.57 -12.67
C ALA A 10 34.68 -30.41 -13.41
N CYS A 11 33.57 -30.67 -14.10
CA CYS A 11 32.65 -29.61 -14.60
C CYS A 11 31.97 -28.94 -13.45
N ILE A 12 32.43 -27.73 -13.05
CA ILE A 12 31.71 -26.86 -12.13
C ILE A 12 30.55 -26.21 -12.89
N LEU A 13 29.35 -26.74 -12.68
CA LEU A 13 28.11 -26.14 -13.19
C LEU A 13 27.80 -24.90 -12.32
N LEU A 14 28.15 -23.70 -12.78
CA LEU A 14 27.73 -22.45 -12.17
C LEU A 14 26.23 -22.27 -12.40
N LEU A 15 25.42 -22.62 -11.39
CA LEU A 15 24.00 -22.23 -11.32
C LEU A 15 23.93 -20.72 -11.11
N VAL A 16 23.78 -19.97 -12.20
CA VAL A 16 23.36 -18.56 -12.14
C VAL A 16 21.91 -18.54 -11.69
N VAL A 17 21.68 -18.41 -10.38
CA VAL A 17 20.36 -18.10 -9.83
C VAL A 17 20.10 -16.63 -10.18
N GLY A 18 19.61 -16.38 -11.37
CA GLY A 18 19.04 -15.08 -11.72
C GLY A 18 17.88 -14.80 -10.77
N ALA A 19 17.96 -13.71 -10.00
CA ALA A 19 16.81 -13.22 -9.25
C ALA A 19 15.68 -12.98 -10.29
N ALA A 20 14.72 -13.90 -10.33
CA ALA A 20 13.53 -13.72 -11.15
C ALA A 20 12.79 -12.51 -10.61
N VAL A 21 12.88 -11.38 -11.31
CA VAL A 21 12.01 -10.23 -11.05
C VAL A 21 10.58 -10.74 -11.15
N ALA A 22 9.82 -10.63 -10.08
CA ALA A 22 8.45 -11.15 -10.06
C ALA A 22 7.64 -10.47 -11.17
N GLN A 23 7.21 -11.25 -12.15
CA GLN A 23 6.49 -10.75 -13.32
C GLN A 23 5.17 -10.10 -12.88
N ASP A 24 4.90 -8.88 -13.37
CA ASP A 24 3.58 -8.26 -13.27
C ASP A 24 2.52 -9.17 -13.88
N ARG A 25 1.54 -9.58 -13.09
CA ARG A 25 0.47 -10.50 -13.52
C ARG A 25 -0.65 -9.79 -14.26
N MET A 26 -0.78 -8.48 -14.01
CA MET A 26 -1.89 -7.66 -14.51
C MET A 26 -1.38 -6.33 -15.09
N PRO A 27 -0.57 -6.37 -16.17
CA PRO A 27 -0.01 -5.16 -16.76
C PRO A 27 -1.11 -4.22 -17.28
N PRO A 28 -0.81 -2.95 -17.56
CA PRO A 28 -1.77 -1.99 -18.09
C PRO A 28 -2.49 -2.50 -19.33
N VAL A 29 -3.82 -2.31 -19.37
CA VAL A 29 -4.61 -2.59 -20.57
C VAL A 29 -4.41 -1.46 -21.57
N PRO A 30 -3.94 -1.70 -22.81
CA PRO A 30 -3.81 -0.67 -23.83
C PRO A 30 -5.16 0.02 -24.08
N LYS A 31 -5.16 1.36 -24.25
CA LYS A 31 -6.40 2.14 -24.39
C LYS A 31 -7.27 1.68 -25.57
N ASP A 32 -6.63 1.28 -26.67
CA ASP A 32 -7.29 0.75 -27.87
C ASP A 32 -7.93 -0.63 -27.67
N LYS A 33 -7.53 -1.35 -26.59
CA LYS A 33 -8.08 -2.66 -26.22
C LYS A 33 -9.06 -2.63 -25.08
N MET A 34 -9.34 -1.45 -24.53
CA MET A 34 -10.34 -1.31 -23.45
C MET A 34 -11.75 -1.51 -23.98
N THR A 35 -12.55 -2.26 -23.22
CA THR A 35 -14.02 -2.30 -23.44
C THR A 35 -14.63 -0.95 -23.06
N GLU A 36 -15.88 -0.70 -23.51
CA GLU A 36 -16.59 0.55 -23.14
C GLU A 36 -16.75 0.71 -21.62
N ALA A 37 -17.00 -0.38 -20.89
CA ALA A 37 -17.07 -0.34 -19.42
C ALA A 37 -15.72 0.04 -18.78
N GLN A 38 -14.61 -0.44 -19.34
CA GLN A 38 -13.26 -0.09 -18.87
C GLN A 38 -12.91 1.37 -19.20
N LYS A 39 -13.24 1.85 -20.38
CA LYS A 39 -13.06 3.28 -20.75
C LYS A 39 -13.81 4.19 -19.80
N LYS A 40 -15.07 3.88 -19.54
CA LYS A 40 -15.90 4.63 -18.59
C LYS A 40 -15.29 4.67 -17.19
N ALA A 41 -14.88 3.53 -16.65
CA ALA A 41 -14.27 3.46 -15.32
C ALA A 41 -12.92 4.20 -15.27
N TYR A 42 -12.12 4.13 -16.33
CA TYR A 42 -10.89 4.90 -16.47
C TYR A 42 -11.13 6.40 -16.46
N GLU A 43 -12.11 6.87 -17.23
CA GLU A 43 -12.51 8.28 -17.31
C GLU A 43 -13.01 8.78 -15.95
N GLU A 44 -13.86 8.00 -15.26
CA GLU A 44 -14.38 8.35 -13.92
C GLU A 44 -13.24 8.59 -12.91
N VAL A 45 -12.23 7.70 -12.88
CA VAL A 45 -11.14 7.84 -11.90
C VAL A 45 -10.18 8.98 -12.25
N THR A 46 -9.97 9.26 -13.53
CA THR A 46 -9.07 10.33 -13.99
C THR A 46 -9.71 11.72 -13.98
N ALA A 47 -11.04 11.79 -14.04
CA ALA A 47 -11.79 13.06 -13.91
C ALA A 47 -11.89 13.54 -12.45
N GLY A 48 -11.69 12.66 -11.48
CA GLY A 48 -11.77 12.98 -10.06
C GLY A 48 -10.53 13.70 -9.52
N PRO A 49 -10.47 13.96 -8.21
CA PRO A 49 -9.40 14.74 -7.57
C PRO A 49 -8.01 14.07 -7.65
N ARG A 50 -7.92 12.79 -8.07
CA ARG A 50 -6.64 12.11 -8.34
C ARG A 50 -5.99 12.55 -9.64
N GLY A 51 -6.75 13.13 -10.57
CA GLY A 51 -6.26 13.51 -11.89
C GLY A 51 -5.74 12.31 -12.69
N ALA A 52 -4.84 12.57 -13.65
CA ALA A 52 -4.27 11.54 -14.51
C ALA A 52 -3.57 10.39 -13.72
N GLY A 53 -2.95 10.69 -12.58
CA GLY A 53 -2.35 9.69 -11.69
C GLY A 53 -3.37 8.72 -11.05
N GLY A 54 -4.67 9.03 -11.13
CA GLY A 54 -5.74 8.15 -10.68
C GLY A 54 -5.87 6.84 -11.45
N ALA A 55 -5.22 6.71 -12.62
CA ALA A 55 -5.20 5.47 -13.40
C ALA A 55 -3.96 4.60 -13.15
N GLU A 56 -3.17 4.91 -12.14
CA GLU A 56 -1.95 4.20 -11.75
C GLU A 56 -2.16 3.31 -10.51
N GLY A 57 -1.12 2.58 -10.14
CA GLY A 57 -1.11 1.75 -8.95
C GLY A 57 -2.25 0.73 -8.91
N PRO A 58 -3.12 0.77 -7.88
CA PRO A 58 -4.20 -0.21 -7.71
C PRO A 58 -5.25 -0.16 -8.83
N PHE A 59 -5.39 0.96 -9.53
CA PHE A 59 -6.38 1.09 -10.60
C PHE A 59 -5.98 0.37 -11.89
N VAL A 60 -4.69 0.07 -12.07
CA VAL A 60 -4.22 -0.76 -13.19
C VAL A 60 -4.84 -2.17 -13.15
N PRO A 61 -4.67 -2.97 -12.08
CA PRO A 61 -5.34 -4.26 -11.97
C PRO A 61 -6.87 -4.14 -11.84
N LEU A 62 -7.38 -3.13 -11.12
CA LEU A 62 -8.83 -2.91 -10.93
C LEU A 62 -9.59 -2.69 -12.22
N LEU A 63 -8.94 -2.18 -13.27
CA LEU A 63 -9.57 -1.96 -14.59
C LEU A 63 -10.15 -3.27 -15.19
N ARG A 64 -9.73 -4.44 -14.71
CA ARG A 64 -10.29 -5.74 -15.10
C ARG A 64 -11.65 -6.03 -14.49
N SER A 65 -12.03 -5.24 -13.47
CA SER A 65 -13.35 -5.26 -12.85
C SER A 65 -13.90 -3.83 -12.79
N PRO A 66 -14.34 -3.25 -13.93
CA PRO A 66 -14.66 -1.83 -14.05
C PRO A 66 -15.75 -1.37 -13.09
N GLU A 67 -16.75 -2.21 -12.82
CA GLU A 67 -17.81 -1.90 -11.84
C GLU A 67 -17.24 -1.78 -10.42
N LEU A 68 -16.38 -2.72 -10.01
CA LEU A 68 -15.68 -2.65 -8.71
C LEU A 68 -14.77 -1.42 -8.64
N MET A 69 -14.05 -1.14 -9.72
CA MET A 69 -13.18 0.04 -9.82
C MET A 69 -13.97 1.34 -9.61
N SER A 70 -15.12 1.50 -10.28
CA SER A 70 -15.98 2.69 -10.14
C SER A 70 -16.50 2.88 -8.72
N ARG A 71 -16.87 1.79 -8.03
CA ARG A 71 -17.34 1.85 -6.63
C ARG A 71 -16.22 2.16 -5.67
N LEU A 72 -15.10 1.45 -5.77
CA LEU A 72 -13.95 1.66 -4.90
C LEU A 72 -13.33 3.04 -5.08
N GLN A 73 -13.26 3.57 -6.31
CA GLN A 73 -12.73 4.90 -6.52
C GLN A 73 -13.56 5.98 -5.81
N LYS A 74 -14.90 5.89 -5.82
CA LYS A 74 -15.79 6.83 -5.11
C LYS A 74 -15.64 6.72 -3.60
N THR A 75 -15.57 5.50 -3.07
CA THR A 75 -15.26 5.26 -1.65
C THR A 75 -13.92 5.87 -1.27
N GLY A 76 -12.88 5.61 -2.07
CA GLY A 76 -11.56 6.14 -1.83
C GLY A 76 -11.45 7.66 -2.03
N GLU A 77 -12.28 8.27 -2.86
CA GLU A 77 -12.36 9.71 -2.99
C GLU A 77 -12.83 10.34 -1.69
N TYR A 78 -13.94 9.85 -1.13
CA TYR A 78 -14.42 10.29 0.18
C TYR A 78 -13.36 10.08 1.27
N LEU A 79 -12.88 8.85 1.44
CA LEU A 79 -11.96 8.49 2.50
C LEU A 79 -10.62 9.23 2.43
N ARG A 80 -10.15 9.59 1.26
CA ARG A 80 -8.87 10.27 1.10
C ARG A 80 -8.96 11.78 1.21
N PHE A 81 -10.04 12.39 0.69
CA PHE A 81 -10.11 13.83 0.51
C PHE A 81 -11.20 14.52 1.33
N HIS A 82 -12.17 13.76 1.87
CA HIS A 82 -13.37 14.32 2.51
C HIS A 82 -13.65 13.73 3.90
N ASN A 83 -12.78 12.87 4.42
CA ASN A 83 -12.92 12.32 5.77
C ASN A 83 -12.72 13.39 6.85
N THR A 84 -13.10 13.07 8.09
CA THR A 84 -13.12 14.01 9.21
C THR A 84 -11.81 14.06 10.03
N ILE A 85 -10.85 13.15 9.81
CA ILE A 85 -9.61 13.12 10.60
C ILE A 85 -8.49 14.01 10.02
N GLY A 86 -8.68 14.49 8.78
CA GLY A 86 -7.75 15.41 8.11
C GLY A 86 -6.59 14.74 7.39
N PRO A 87 -5.93 15.47 6.47
CA PRO A 87 -4.97 14.89 5.51
C PRO A 87 -3.74 14.26 6.17
N LYS A 88 -3.18 14.85 7.22
CA LYS A 88 -2.00 14.31 7.91
C LYS A 88 -2.29 12.92 8.50
N LEU A 89 -3.39 12.78 9.24
CA LEU A 89 -3.74 11.52 9.87
C LEU A 89 -4.25 10.49 8.86
N THR A 90 -4.87 10.94 7.77
CA THR A 90 -5.21 10.08 6.62
C THR A 90 -3.97 9.40 6.07
N GLU A 91 -2.92 10.16 5.75
CA GLU A 91 -1.67 9.59 5.23
C GLU A 91 -0.97 8.71 6.28
N PHE A 92 -1.10 9.03 7.57
CA PHE A 92 -0.58 8.19 8.65
C PHE A 92 -1.24 6.81 8.69
N VAL A 93 -2.58 6.75 8.64
CA VAL A 93 -3.34 5.48 8.54
C VAL A 93 -2.93 4.67 7.30
N ILE A 94 -2.79 5.35 6.16
CA ILE A 94 -2.39 4.70 4.90
C ILE A 94 -1.00 4.07 5.03
N LEU A 95 -0.03 4.80 5.57
CA LEU A 95 1.34 4.29 5.76
C LEU A 95 1.38 3.08 6.71
N LEU A 96 0.63 3.13 7.82
CA LEU A 96 0.51 1.99 8.74
C LEU A 96 -0.07 0.76 8.05
N THR A 97 -1.09 0.97 7.21
CA THR A 97 -1.73 -0.11 6.45
C THR A 97 -0.82 -0.66 5.35
N ALA A 98 -0.20 0.20 4.56
CA ALA A 98 0.73 -0.20 3.51
C ALA A 98 1.93 -0.98 4.08
N ARG A 99 2.46 -0.56 5.24
CA ARG A 99 3.53 -1.28 5.95
C ARG A 99 3.09 -2.67 6.39
N GLN A 100 1.88 -2.79 6.94
CA GLN A 100 1.32 -4.09 7.35
C GLN A 100 1.29 -5.10 6.19
N TRP A 101 0.89 -4.65 5.01
CA TRP A 101 0.80 -5.48 3.80
C TRP A 101 2.12 -5.58 3.04
N THR A 102 3.18 -4.91 3.52
CA THR A 102 4.45 -4.75 2.80
C THR A 102 4.22 -4.31 1.35
N GLN A 103 3.20 -3.44 1.16
CA GLN A 103 2.83 -2.99 -0.18
C GLN A 103 3.72 -1.83 -0.61
N GLN A 104 4.65 -2.13 -1.50
CA GLN A 104 5.76 -1.24 -1.88
C GLN A 104 5.30 0.02 -2.60
N TYR A 105 4.41 -0.11 -3.59
CA TYR A 105 3.91 1.01 -4.39
C TYR A 105 3.10 2.00 -3.53
N GLU A 106 2.17 1.47 -2.73
CA GLU A 106 1.33 2.28 -1.85
C GLU A 106 2.19 3.05 -0.83
N TYR A 107 3.16 2.37 -0.23
CA TYR A 107 4.07 3.00 0.71
C TYR A 107 4.93 4.09 0.05
N ASP A 108 5.49 3.81 -1.13
CA ASP A 108 6.34 4.75 -1.87
C ASP A 108 5.62 6.06 -2.19
N VAL A 109 4.38 5.97 -2.64
CA VAL A 109 3.55 7.16 -2.94
C VAL A 109 3.18 7.90 -1.67
N HIS A 110 2.73 7.19 -0.64
CA HIS A 110 2.14 7.79 0.56
C HIS A 110 3.17 8.32 1.56
N GLN A 111 4.43 7.84 1.57
CA GLN A 111 5.48 8.45 2.37
C GLN A 111 5.78 9.90 1.92
N VAL A 112 5.75 10.16 0.61
CA VAL A 112 5.93 11.51 0.07
C VAL A 112 4.74 12.40 0.40
N ASN A 113 3.51 11.88 0.27
CA ASN A 113 2.30 12.61 0.62
C ASN A 113 2.21 12.89 2.13
N GLY A 114 2.57 11.94 2.96
CA GLY A 114 2.61 12.08 4.41
C GLY A 114 3.57 13.19 4.86
N ALA A 115 4.78 13.23 4.29
CA ALA A 115 5.72 14.31 4.55
C ALA A 115 5.15 15.68 4.14
N LYS A 116 4.51 15.78 2.96
CA LYS A 116 3.83 17.01 2.50
C LYS A 116 2.65 17.40 3.40
N ALA A 117 1.95 16.42 3.97
CA ALA A 117 0.83 16.64 4.89
C ALA A 117 1.28 16.98 6.33
N GLY A 118 2.58 16.98 6.61
CA GLY A 118 3.15 17.38 7.89
C GLY A 118 3.49 16.24 8.84
N LEU A 119 3.57 14.98 8.38
CA LEU A 119 4.17 13.90 9.16
C LEU A 119 5.68 14.15 9.26
N LYS A 120 6.22 13.97 10.46
CA LYS A 120 7.66 14.07 10.70
C LYS A 120 8.42 12.94 10.01
N GLN A 121 9.61 13.22 9.50
CA GLN A 121 10.43 12.20 8.84
C GLN A 121 10.78 11.05 9.79
N GLU A 122 10.99 11.33 11.07
CA GLU A 122 11.24 10.31 12.11
C GLU A 122 10.05 9.36 12.29
N THR A 123 8.81 9.89 12.18
CA THR A 123 7.58 9.09 12.22
C THR A 123 7.51 8.16 11.00
N ILE A 124 7.74 8.70 9.80
CA ILE A 124 7.75 7.92 8.55
C ILE A 124 8.82 6.83 8.61
N SER A 125 10.04 7.16 9.04
CA SER A 125 11.14 6.20 9.17
C SER A 125 10.81 5.08 10.16
N ALA A 126 10.20 5.41 11.31
CA ALA A 126 9.77 4.40 12.28
C ALA A 126 8.74 3.42 11.70
N ILE A 127 7.78 3.92 10.91
CA ILE A 127 6.80 3.07 10.23
C ILE A 127 7.51 2.19 9.18
N THR A 128 8.45 2.75 8.39
CA THR A 128 9.24 1.98 7.42
C THR A 128 9.93 0.78 8.06
N GLU A 129 10.49 0.99 9.26
CA GLU A 129 11.18 -0.03 10.06
C GLU A 129 10.22 -0.99 10.77
N GLY A 130 8.90 -0.74 10.75
CA GLY A 130 7.89 -1.56 11.42
C GLY A 130 7.84 -1.37 12.94
N ARG A 131 8.40 -0.30 13.47
CA ARG A 131 8.40 0.04 14.90
C ARG A 131 7.43 1.17 15.23
N ARG A 132 7.03 1.25 16.49
CA ARG A 132 6.24 2.36 17.01
C ARG A 132 7.04 3.68 16.91
N PRO A 133 6.51 4.74 16.29
CA PRO A 133 7.15 6.05 16.31
C PRO A 133 7.24 6.62 17.74
N THR A 134 8.31 7.37 18.01
CA THR A 134 8.48 8.13 19.25
C THR A 134 8.16 9.60 19.02
N GLY A 135 7.71 10.31 20.07
CA GLY A 135 7.42 11.74 19.98
C GLY A 135 6.27 12.10 19.04
N MET A 136 5.32 11.18 18.88
CA MET A 136 4.06 11.41 18.19
C MET A 136 3.25 12.51 18.91
N ALA A 137 2.48 13.29 18.17
CA ALA A 137 1.46 14.16 18.74
C ALA A 137 0.31 13.31 19.30
N ALA A 138 -0.47 13.88 20.21
CA ALA A 138 -1.54 13.14 20.90
C ALA A 138 -2.59 12.55 19.95
N ASP A 139 -2.87 13.22 18.83
CA ASP A 139 -3.76 12.73 17.78
C ASP A 139 -3.13 11.56 17.00
N GLU A 140 -1.84 11.63 16.72
CA GLU A 140 -1.08 10.55 16.08
C GLU A 140 -1.00 9.30 16.96
N GLU A 141 -0.83 9.47 18.28
CA GLU A 141 -0.83 8.34 19.23
C GLU A 141 -2.16 7.60 19.24
N ILE A 142 -3.28 8.35 19.26
CA ILE A 142 -4.62 7.75 19.20
C ILE A 142 -4.81 6.94 17.92
N VAL A 143 -4.44 7.50 16.77
CA VAL A 143 -4.54 6.82 15.46
C VAL A 143 -3.64 5.59 15.42
N TYR A 144 -2.40 5.69 15.91
CA TYR A 144 -1.47 4.57 15.94
C TYR A 144 -2.03 3.40 16.78
N ASP A 145 -2.49 3.70 18.00
CA ASP A 145 -3.04 2.69 18.90
C ASP A 145 -4.30 2.05 18.30
N PHE A 146 -5.20 2.85 17.74
CA PHE A 146 -6.40 2.38 17.06
C PHE A 146 -6.08 1.42 15.90
N CYS A 147 -5.22 1.84 14.98
CA CYS A 147 -4.83 1.02 13.84
C CYS A 147 -4.07 -0.25 14.28
N SER A 148 -3.24 -0.16 15.31
CA SER A 148 -2.48 -1.29 15.82
C SER A 148 -3.37 -2.34 16.48
N GLU A 149 -4.30 -1.92 17.35
CA GLU A 149 -5.26 -2.83 17.98
C GLU A 149 -6.20 -3.46 16.94
N LEU A 150 -6.76 -2.64 16.03
CA LEU A 150 -7.63 -3.15 14.97
C LEU A 150 -6.95 -4.24 14.13
N ARG A 151 -5.67 -4.06 13.83
CA ARG A 151 -4.87 -5.01 13.07
C ARG A 151 -4.56 -6.29 13.85
N GLN A 152 -4.17 -6.16 15.12
CA GLN A 152 -3.69 -7.28 15.94
C GLN A 152 -4.84 -8.09 16.52
N ASN A 153 -5.91 -7.42 16.95
CA ASN A 153 -7.01 -8.00 17.71
C ASN A 153 -8.32 -8.07 16.91
N GLN A 154 -8.33 -7.59 15.65
CA GLN A 154 -9.53 -7.51 14.79
C GLN A 154 -10.65 -6.64 15.41
N GLY A 155 -10.29 -5.77 16.32
CA GLY A 155 -11.13 -4.83 17.06
C GLY A 155 -10.28 -3.90 17.88
N VAL A 156 -10.92 -2.97 18.58
CA VAL A 156 -10.25 -2.03 19.49
C VAL A 156 -10.81 -2.15 20.90
N SER A 157 -9.98 -1.88 21.91
CA SER A 157 -10.40 -1.86 23.31
C SER A 157 -11.33 -0.67 23.59
N ASP A 158 -12.16 -0.77 24.63
CA ASP A 158 -13.04 0.33 25.06
C ASP A 158 -12.25 1.61 25.38
N ALA A 159 -11.04 1.47 25.93
CA ALA A 159 -10.18 2.61 26.25
C ALA A 159 -9.69 3.32 24.97
N THR A 160 -9.25 2.56 23.96
CA THR A 160 -8.82 3.11 22.68
C THR A 160 -10.00 3.70 21.91
N TYR A 161 -11.16 3.02 21.92
CA TYR A 161 -12.40 3.54 21.34
C TYR A 161 -12.80 4.87 21.96
N ALA A 162 -12.84 4.97 23.29
CA ALA A 162 -13.21 6.20 24.00
C ALA A 162 -12.28 7.37 23.66
N ARG A 163 -10.96 7.13 23.58
CA ARG A 163 -9.97 8.14 23.15
C ARG A 163 -10.22 8.60 21.72
N ALA A 164 -10.49 7.66 20.81
CA ALA A 164 -10.75 7.97 19.40
C ALA A 164 -12.06 8.76 19.23
N VAL A 165 -13.15 8.36 19.90
CA VAL A 165 -14.42 9.10 19.88
C VAL A 165 -14.25 10.49 20.49
N GLY A 166 -13.54 10.60 21.63
CA GLY A 166 -13.30 11.87 22.30
C GLY A 166 -12.53 12.88 21.43
N LYS A 167 -11.67 12.39 20.53
CA LYS A 167 -10.87 13.25 19.64
C LYS A 167 -11.52 13.50 18.28
N PHE A 168 -12.13 12.47 17.68
CA PHE A 168 -12.57 12.50 16.27
C PHE A 168 -14.07 12.31 16.09
N GLY A 169 -14.81 12.06 17.17
CA GLY A 169 -16.22 11.67 17.13
C GLY A 169 -16.42 10.26 16.53
N GLU A 170 -17.65 9.78 16.56
CA GLU A 170 -18.00 8.46 15.99
C GLU A 170 -17.76 8.40 14.49
N GLN A 171 -18.02 9.49 13.76
CA GLN A 171 -17.73 9.57 12.32
C GLN A 171 -16.25 9.37 12.05
N GLY A 172 -15.36 10.01 12.81
CA GLY A 172 -13.91 9.84 12.64
C GLY A 172 -13.44 8.40 12.92
N VAL A 173 -14.06 7.71 13.88
CA VAL A 173 -13.81 6.28 14.13
C VAL A 173 -14.20 5.43 12.93
N ILE A 174 -15.35 5.69 12.33
CA ILE A 174 -15.81 4.98 11.12
C ILE A 174 -14.92 5.32 9.93
N ASP A 175 -14.53 6.58 9.76
CA ASP A 175 -13.62 7.02 8.68
C ASP A 175 -12.25 6.34 8.81
N MET A 176 -11.66 6.24 10.01
CA MET A 176 -10.41 5.50 10.24
C MET A 176 -10.55 4.02 9.92
N THR A 177 -11.63 3.38 10.37
CA THR A 177 -11.91 1.98 10.05
C THR A 177 -12.05 1.77 8.54
N GLY A 178 -12.80 2.66 7.89
CA GLY A 178 -12.96 2.67 6.44
C GLY A 178 -11.64 2.83 5.69
N LEU A 179 -10.76 3.74 6.15
CA LEU A 179 -9.42 3.92 5.59
C LEU A 179 -8.58 2.65 5.68
N VAL A 180 -8.52 2.02 6.86
CA VAL A 180 -7.78 0.75 7.03
C VAL A 180 -8.33 -0.32 6.10
N GLY A 181 -9.65 -0.51 6.04
CA GLY A 181 -10.28 -1.52 5.19
C GLY A 181 -10.06 -1.25 3.69
N TYR A 182 -10.21 -0.01 3.27
CA TYR A 182 -10.04 0.41 1.87
C TYR A 182 -8.60 0.19 1.39
N TYR A 183 -7.61 0.71 2.13
CA TYR A 183 -6.20 0.56 1.74
C TYR A 183 -5.69 -0.87 1.89
N THR A 184 -6.24 -1.65 2.84
CA THR A 184 -6.06 -3.11 2.88
C THR A 184 -6.52 -3.78 1.58
N THR A 185 -7.70 -3.40 1.08
CA THR A 185 -8.23 -3.94 -0.20
C THR A 185 -7.31 -3.59 -1.37
N LEU A 186 -6.87 -2.33 -1.46
CA LEU A 186 -5.95 -1.90 -2.52
C LEU A 186 -4.59 -2.61 -2.43
N ALA A 187 -4.04 -2.75 -1.22
CA ALA A 187 -2.79 -3.47 -1.00
C ALA A 187 -2.88 -4.94 -1.42
N MET A 188 -3.97 -5.63 -1.05
CA MET A 188 -4.23 -7.02 -1.48
C MET A 188 -4.30 -7.14 -3.00
N ILE A 189 -5.03 -6.24 -3.67
CA ILE A 189 -5.16 -6.22 -5.14
C ILE A 189 -3.78 -6.07 -5.79
N MET A 190 -2.98 -5.10 -5.34
CA MET A 190 -1.64 -4.87 -5.88
C MET A 190 -0.68 -6.02 -5.59
N ASN A 191 -0.75 -6.65 -4.41
CA ASN A 191 0.06 -7.82 -4.06
C ASN A 191 -0.32 -9.04 -4.91
N VAL A 192 -1.61 -9.28 -5.15
CA VAL A 192 -2.09 -10.35 -6.05
C VAL A 192 -1.65 -10.11 -7.48
N ALA A 193 -1.76 -8.86 -7.95
CA ALA A 193 -1.33 -8.46 -9.29
C ALA A 193 0.19 -8.46 -9.45
N ARG A 194 0.96 -8.42 -8.36
CA ARG A 194 2.41 -8.14 -8.35
C ARG A 194 2.73 -6.82 -9.04
N SER A 195 1.93 -5.79 -8.70
CA SER A 195 2.11 -4.46 -9.28
C SER A 195 3.52 -3.93 -9.02
N PRO A 196 4.26 -3.55 -10.06
CA PRO A 196 5.63 -3.09 -9.92
C PRO A 196 5.68 -1.69 -9.30
N LEU A 197 6.83 -1.35 -8.73
CA LEU A 197 7.20 0.05 -8.49
C LEU A 197 7.47 0.75 -9.83
N PRO A 198 7.33 2.07 -9.90
CA PRO A 198 7.80 2.83 -11.05
C PRO A 198 9.27 2.55 -11.37
N ASP A 199 9.64 2.58 -12.65
CA ASP A 199 10.98 2.25 -13.13
C ASP A 199 12.08 3.01 -12.36
N GLY A 200 13.12 2.29 -11.98
CA GLY A 200 14.29 2.82 -11.27
C GLY A 200 14.09 3.03 -9.76
N LYS A 201 12.91 2.81 -9.21
CA LYS A 201 12.67 2.92 -7.77
C LYS A 201 13.06 1.64 -7.03
N LYS A 202 13.69 1.83 -5.86
CA LYS A 202 13.96 0.75 -4.93
C LYS A 202 12.78 0.53 -4.00
N ALA A 203 12.53 -0.74 -3.64
CA ALA A 203 11.52 -1.10 -2.66
C ALA A 203 11.78 -0.39 -1.31
N PRO A 204 10.86 0.47 -0.83
CA PRO A 204 11.06 1.21 0.41
C PRO A 204 10.96 0.34 1.66
N LEU A 205 10.23 -0.76 1.58
CA LEU A 205 9.95 -1.63 2.71
C LEU A 205 10.77 -2.92 2.65
N ALA A 206 11.43 -3.26 3.75
CA ALA A 206 11.92 -4.62 3.97
C ALA A 206 10.73 -5.55 4.27
N PRO A 207 10.81 -6.86 3.88
CA PRO A 207 9.85 -7.86 4.35
C PRO A 207 9.80 -7.87 5.88
N PHE A 208 8.64 -8.15 6.46
CA PHE A 208 8.57 -8.42 7.88
C PHE A 208 9.38 -9.69 8.19
N PRO A 209 10.08 -9.74 9.33
CA PRO A 209 10.58 -11.00 9.85
C PRO A 209 9.37 -11.92 10.10
N HIS A 210 9.45 -13.14 9.59
CA HIS A 210 8.46 -14.21 9.81
C HIS A 210 8.83 -14.99 11.05
#